data_ed7fa22a21a94afe0d17692cd672f3a8
#
_entry.id   ed7fa22a21a94afe0d17692cd672f3a8
#
_cell.length_a   1.000
_cell.length_b   1.000
_cell.length_c   1.000
_cell.angle_alpha   90.00
_cell.angle_beta   90.00
_cell.angle_gamma   90.00
#
_symmetry.space_group_name_H-M   'P 1'
#
loop_
_entity.id
_entity.type
_entity.pdbx_description
1 polymer ?
#
loop_
_entity_poly.entity_id
_entity_poly.type
_entity_poly.pdbx_seq_one_letter_code
_entity_poly.pdbx_strand_id
1 'polypeptide(L)'
;MSEQAAQVMPSTDILECEDGFHIYMDIPGVAAEDLSIDLEQNELAIRGKAHYVASAGRHIRNEFGPMAYERMFTLSDMVDRENIRATVKDGVLDLFLPRAESMKPRRIEIKAD
;
A
#
# COMPACT_ATOMS: atom_id res chain seq x y z
N MET A 1 -6.54 -13.93 -27.54
CA MET A 1 -7.25 -13.26 -26.51
C MET A 1 -6.48 -13.23 -25.21
N SER A 2 -6.24 -12.07 -24.70
CA SER A 2 -5.44 -11.99 -23.52
C SER A 2 -6.31 -12.19 -22.29
N GLU A 3 -5.72 -12.84 -21.34
CA GLU A 3 -6.35 -13.09 -20.08
C GLU A 3 -6.23 -11.86 -19.21
N GLN A 4 -7.32 -11.43 -18.67
CA GLN A 4 -7.29 -10.28 -17.80
C GLN A 4 -7.26 -10.74 -16.36
N ALA A 5 -6.47 -10.04 -15.57
CA ALA A 5 -6.42 -10.33 -14.15
C ALA A 5 -7.71 -9.86 -13.49
N ALA A 6 -8.22 -10.67 -12.59
CA ALA A 6 -9.35 -10.26 -11.78
C ALA A 6 -8.87 -9.17 -10.83
N GLN A 7 -9.59 -8.09 -10.78
CA GLN A 7 -9.23 -6.98 -9.91
C GLN A 7 -9.85 -7.14 -8.55
N VAL A 8 -9.04 -6.96 -7.54
CA VAL A 8 -9.47 -7.14 -6.17
C VAL A 8 -9.03 -5.91 -5.39
N MET A 9 -9.94 -5.37 -4.61
CA MET A 9 -9.59 -4.30 -3.69
C MET A 9 -9.07 -4.95 -2.42
N PRO A 10 -7.81 -4.71 -2.08
CA PRO A 10 -7.24 -5.38 -0.91
C PRO A 10 -7.78 -4.79 0.38
N SER A 11 -7.83 -5.64 1.39
CA SER A 11 -8.17 -5.19 2.72
C SER A 11 -7.09 -4.24 3.20
N THR A 12 -7.49 -3.09 3.70
CA THR A 12 -6.55 -2.02 3.98
C THR A 12 -6.88 -1.38 5.32
N ASP A 13 -5.85 -1.19 6.12
CA ASP A 13 -5.94 -0.46 7.39
C ASP A 13 -5.01 0.72 7.34
N ILE A 14 -5.48 1.85 7.82
CA ILE A 14 -4.67 3.06 7.88
C ILE A 14 -4.54 3.45 9.34
N LEU A 15 -3.30 3.61 9.77
CA LEU A 15 -3.01 3.97 11.14
C LEU A 15 -2.26 5.29 11.15
N GLU A 16 -2.80 6.27 11.82
CA GLU A 16 -2.16 7.58 11.95
C GLU A 16 -1.30 7.60 13.19
N CYS A 17 -0.06 8.04 13.03
CA CYS A 17 0.89 8.16 14.11
C CYS A 17 1.46 9.56 14.11
N GLU A 18 2.22 9.88 15.15
CA GLU A 18 2.87 11.19 15.22
C GLU A 18 3.81 11.40 14.03
N ASP A 19 4.50 10.34 13.64
CA ASP A 19 5.50 10.43 12.59
C ASP A 19 4.89 10.44 11.20
N GLY A 20 3.67 9.98 11.07
CA GLY A 20 3.07 9.87 9.76
C GLY A 20 1.97 8.84 9.76
N PHE A 21 1.80 8.22 8.61
CA PHE A 21 0.73 7.25 8.43
C PHE A 21 1.31 5.92 7.99
N HIS A 22 0.75 4.85 8.55
CA HIS A 22 1.02 3.50 8.07
C HIS A 22 -0.20 2.98 7.36
N ILE A 23 0.02 2.44 6.18
CA ILE A 23 -1.04 1.78 5.43
C ILE A 23 -0.66 0.32 5.33
N TYR A 24 -1.52 -0.55 5.85
CA TYR A 24 -1.30 -1.99 5.80
C TYR A 24 -2.29 -2.58 4.84
N MET A 25 -1.79 -3.31 3.87
CA MET A 25 -2.64 -3.92 2.86
C MET A 25 -2.34 -5.41 2.77
N ASP A 26 -3.39 -6.20 2.74
CA ASP A 26 -3.26 -7.64 2.55
C ASP A 26 -3.17 -7.91 1.06
N ILE A 27 -2.00 -8.36 0.63
CA ILE A 27 -1.77 -8.69 -0.76
C ILE A 27 -1.14 -10.07 -0.87
N PRO A 28 -1.84 -11.09 -0.43
CA PRO A 28 -1.27 -12.44 -0.46
C PRO A 28 -0.93 -12.85 -1.88
N GLY A 29 0.19 -13.49 -2.03
CA GLY A 29 0.62 -13.97 -3.33
C GLY A 29 1.38 -12.98 -4.17
N VAL A 30 1.59 -11.76 -3.68
CA VAL A 30 2.32 -10.74 -4.41
C VAL A 30 3.75 -10.70 -3.92
N ALA A 31 4.69 -10.87 -4.84
CA ALA A 31 6.09 -10.70 -4.52
C ALA A 31 6.46 -9.24 -4.68
N ALA A 32 7.55 -8.85 -4.03
CA ALA A 32 7.97 -7.45 -4.09
C ALA A 32 8.20 -7.01 -5.53
N GLU A 33 8.73 -7.88 -6.36
CA GLU A 33 9.01 -7.50 -7.74
C GLU A 33 7.75 -7.38 -8.58
N ASP A 34 6.62 -7.87 -8.08
CA ASP A 34 5.34 -7.75 -8.78
C ASP A 34 4.49 -6.62 -8.23
N LEU A 35 5.06 -5.84 -7.34
CA LEU A 35 4.38 -4.73 -6.72
C LEU A 35 4.90 -3.43 -7.29
N SER A 36 3.99 -2.55 -7.60
CA SER A 36 4.32 -1.25 -8.17
C SER A 36 3.64 -0.18 -7.34
N ILE A 37 4.41 0.79 -6.92
CA ILE A 37 3.89 1.92 -6.15
C ILE A 37 4.33 3.17 -6.88
N ASP A 38 3.36 3.90 -7.40
CA ASP A 38 3.64 5.08 -8.19
C ASP A 38 3.00 6.29 -7.57
N LEU A 39 3.75 7.36 -7.51
CA LEU A 39 3.23 8.61 -7.00
C LEU A 39 3.29 9.63 -8.12
N GLU A 40 2.14 10.17 -8.44
CA GLU A 40 2.03 11.19 -9.46
C GLU A 40 1.21 12.32 -8.91
N GLN A 41 1.83 13.47 -8.79
CA GLN A 41 1.21 14.62 -8.15
C GLN A 41 0.77 14.22 -6.76
N ASN A 42 -0.53 14.21 -6.48
CA ASN A 42 -1.03 13.86 -5.16
C ASN A 42 -1.60 12.46 -5.10
N GLU A 43 -1.48 11.70 -6.17
CA GLU A 43 -2.10 10.38 -6.21
C GLU A 43 -1.07 9.29 -6.07
N LEU A 44 -1.32 8.43 -5.13
CA LEU A 44 -0.47 7.27 -4.87
C LEU A 44 -1.23 6.05 -5.36
N ALA A 45 -0.66 5.35 -6.33
CA ALA A 45 -1.26 4.16 -6.89
C ALA A 45 -0.46 2.95 -6.50
N ILE A 46 -1.12 1.98 -5.91
CA ILE A 46 -0.49 0.74 -5.50
C ILE A 46 -1.11 -0.37 -6.31
N ARG A 47 -0.27 -1.09 -7.06
CA ARG A 47 -0.73 -2.19 -7.90
C ARG A 47 0.14 -3.39 -7.67
N GLY A 48 -0.49 -4.54 -7.58
CA GLY A 48 0.24 -5.78 -7.40
C GLY A 48 -0.41 -6.89 -8.18
N LYS A 49 0.41 -7.82 -8.63
CA LYS A 49 -0.07 -9.00 -9.33
C LYS A 49 0.24 -10.22 -8.51
N ALA A 50 -0.76 -11.04 -8.32
CA ALA A 50 -0.61 -12.28 -7.59
C ALA A 50 -0.91 -13.43 -8.53
N HIS A 51 -0.15 -14.49 -8.35
CA HIS A 51 -0.38 -15.72 -9.10
C HIS A 51 -0.68 -16.81 -8.11
N TYR A 52 -1.84 -17.41 -8.27
CA TYR A 52 -2.23 -18.50 -7.40
C TYR A 52 -2.09 -19.80 -8.14
N VAL A 53 -1.52 -20.76 -7.45
CA VAL A 53 -1.40 -22.10 -7.98
C VAL A 53 -2.27 -22.99 -7.12
N ALA A 54 -3.09 -23.79 -7.75
CA ALA A 54 -3.93 -24.69 -7.00
C ALA A 54 -3.08 -25.65 -6.21
N SER A 55 -3.50 -25.95 -5.00
CA SER A 55 -2.76 -26.88 -4.18
C SER A 55 -2.75 -28.24 -4.82
N ALA A 56 -1.63 -28.90 -4.71
CA ALA A 56 -1.49 -30.22 -5.28
C ALA A 56 -2.49 -31.16 -4.65
N GLY A 57 -3.08 -31.97 -5.46
CA GLY A 57 -4.02 -32.95 -5.00
C GLY A 57 -5.40 -32.43 -4.72
N ARG A 58 -5.56 -31.16 -4.74
CA ARG A 58 -6.87 -30.59 -4.50
C ARG A 58 -7.45 -30.13 -5.81
N HIS A 59 -8.56 -30.64 -6.14
CA HIS A 59 -9.18 -30.23 -7.35
C HIS A 59 -10.01 -29.02 -7.10
N ILE A 60 -9.53 -27.93 -7.52
CA ILE A 60 -10.22 -26.68 -7.37
C ILE A 60 -10.50 -26.17 -8.73
N ARG A 61 -11.59 -25.55 -8.88
CA ARG A 61 -11.91 -25.01 -10.15
C ARG A 61 -10.91 -24.00 -10.57
N ASN A 62 -10.88 -23.74 -11.78
CA ASN A 62 -9.80 -22.98 -12.35
C ASN A 62 -10.11 -21.53 -12.44
N GLU A 63 -10.64 -21.01 -11.42
CA GLU A 63 -10.72 -19.60 -11.32
C GLU A 63 -9.44 -19.02 -10.77
N PHE A 64 -8.40 -19.80 -10.81
CA PHE A 64 -7.13 -19.35 -10.31
C PHE A 64 -6.31 -18.77 -11.41
N GLY A 65 -6.70 -17.75 -11.96
CA GLY A 65 -5.87 -17.04 -12.87
C GLY A 65 -5.11 -15.97 -12.14
N PRO A 66 -4.49 -15.07 -12.86
CA PRO A 66 -3.82 -13.95 -12.23
C PRO A 66 -4.84 -13.05 -11.55
N MET A 67 -4.42 -12.49 -10.41
CA MET A 67 -5.22 -11.53 -9.68
C MET A 67 -4.46 -10.24 -9.59
N ALA A 68 -5.17 -9.15 -9.68
CA ALA A 68 -4.55 -7.84 -9.56
C ALA A 68 -5.16 -7.11 -8.39
N TYR A 69 -4.28 -6.62 -7.53
CA TYR A 69 -4.70 -5.75 -6.43
C TYR A 69 -4.41 -4.32 -6.83
N GLU A 70 -5.34 -3.44 -6.54
CA GLU A 70 -5.16 -2.05 -6.87
C GLU A 70 -5.80 -1.17 -5.83
N ARG A 71 -5.07 -0.18 -5.39
CA ARG A 71 -5.59 0.85 -4.49
C ARG A 71 -4.99 2.18 -4.89
N MET A 72 -5.80 3.21 -4.79
CA MET A 72 -5.32 4.56 -5.04
C MET A 72 -5.66 5.43 -3.85
N PHE A 73 -4.72 6.28 -3.49
CA PHE A 73 -4.89 7.19 -2.37
C PHE A 73 -4.53 8.60 -2.83
N THR A 74 -5.27 9.56 -2.33
CA THR A 74 -4.92 10.95 -2.54
C THR A 74 -4.18 11.43 -1.31
N LEU A 75 -2.97 11.93 -1.51
CA LEU A 75 -2.14 12.37 -0.41
C LEU A 75 -2.29 13.86 -0.20
N SER A 76 -2.26 14.26 1.06
CA SER A 76 -2.29 15.67 1.39
C SER A 76 -0.86 16.21 1.39
N ASP A 77 -0.74 17.52 1.56
CA ASP A 77 0.57 18.15 1.66
C ASP A 77 1.29 17.80 2.95
N MET A 78 0.62 17.11 3.84
CA MET A 78 1.23 16.73 5.11
C MET A 78 2.19 15.56 4.98
N VAL A 79 2.24 14.91 3.83
CA VAL A 79 3.08 13.76 3.62
C VAL A 79 4.38 14.18 2.97
N ASP A 80 5.48 13.69 3.53
CA ASP A 80 6.80 13.87 2.95
C ASP A 80 6.97 12.84 1.84
N ARG A 81 6.77 13.27 0.61
CA ARG A 81 6.71 12.36 -0.52
C ARG A 81 8.04 11.72 -0.85
N GLU A 82 9.13 12.36 -0.46
CA GLU A 82 10.43 11.85 -0.83
C GLU A 82 10.90 10.74 0.09
N ASN A 83 10.23 10.56 1.21
CA ASN A 83 10.67 9.58 2.19
C ASN A 83 9.63 8.50 2.45
N ILE A 84 8.76 8.27 1.50
CA ILE A 84 7.79 7.18 1.59
C ILE A 84 8.55 5.86 1.49
N ARG A 85 8.19 4.91 2.34
CA ARG A 85 8.83 3.61 2.39
C ARG A 85 7.81 2.51 2.28
N ALA A 86 8.21 1.43 1.65
CA ALA A 86 7.33 0.28 1.46
C ALA A 86 8.08 -0.98 1.81
N THR A 87 7.41 -1.86 2.53
CA THR A 87 7.95 -3.15 2.91
C THR A 87 6.88 -4.20 2.70
N VAL A 88 7.26 -5.31 2.09
CA VAL A 88 6.34 -6.44 1.91
C VAL A 88 6.88 -7.61 2.71
N LYS A 89 6.02 -8.16 3.54
CA LYS A 89 6.41 -9.33 4.33
C LYS A 89 5.18 -10.18 4.59
N ASP A 90 5.30 -11.46 4.27
CA ASP A 90 4.24 -12.42 4.56
C ASP A 90 2.88 -12.01 4.00
N GLY A 91 2.89 -11.47 2.79
CA GLY A 91 1.65 -11.09 2.14
C GLY A 91 1.06 -9.80 2.62
N VAL A 92 1.81 -9.03 3.41
CA VAL A 92 1.31 -7.75 3.91
C VAL A 92 2.25 -6.66 3.44
N LEU A 93 1.68 -5.65 2.84
CA LEU A 93 2.41 -4.44 2.48
C LEU A 93 2.27 -3.45 3.63
N ASP A 94 3.40 -2.98 4.12
CA ASP A 94 3.45 -1.90 5.10
C ASP A 94 4.00 -0.69 4.37
N LEU A 95 3.15 0.29 4.16
CA LEU A 95 3.52 1.51 3.46
C LEU A 95 3.54 2.62 4.49
N PHE A 96 4.71 3.22 4.67
CA PHE A 96 4.88 4.29 5.62
C PHE A 96 4.97 5.62 4.89
N LEU A 97 4.07 6.52 5.25
CA LEU A 97 3.99 7.86 4.68
C LEU A 97 4.39 8.84 5.77
N PRO A 98 5.65 9.26 5.79
CA PRO A 98 6.08 10.16 6.88
C PRO A 98 5.42 11.52 6.74
N ARG A 99 5.21 12.13 7.88
CA ARG A 99 4.64 13.47 7.92
C ARG A 99 5.73 14.46 7.53
N ALA A 100 5.36 15.43 6.71
CA ALA A 100 6.29 16.46 6.32
C ALA A 100 6.80 17.19 7.55
N GLU A 101 8.05 17.58 7.53
CA GLU A 101 8.68 18.19 8.70
C GLU A 101 7.92 19.42 9.15
N SER A 102 7.48 20.21 8.19
CA SER A 102 6.75 21.44 8.51
C SER A 102 5.37 21.17 9.08
N MET A 103 4.88 19.94 8.96
CA MET A 103 3.54 19.59 9.42
C MET A 103 3.57 18.73 10.66
N LYS A 104 4.75 18.45 11.21
CA LYS A 104 4.82 17.69 12.44
C LYS A 104 4.30 18.51 13.60
N PRO A 105 3.68 17.88 14.59
CA PRO A 105 3.22 18.64 15.74
C PRO A 105 4.38 19.35 16.39
N ARG A 106 4.16 20.59 16.75
CA ARG A 106 5.19 21.40 17.38
C ARG A 106 4.66 21.94 18.68
N ARG A 107 5.57 21.99 19.63
CA ARG A 107 5.25 22.57 20.89
C ARG A 107 5.44 24.08 20.78
N ILE A 108 4.41 24.80 21.18
CA ILE A 108 4.48 26.25 21.14
C ILE A 108 4.89 26.72 22.52
N GLU A 109 5.94 27.51 22.56
CA GLU A 109 6.42 28.05 23.78
C GLU A 109 5.55 29.21 24.20
N ILE A 110 5.14 29.20 25.45
CA ILE A 110 4.31 30.26 25.99
C ILE A 110 5.17 31.17 26.79
N LYS A 111 5.13 32.46 26.47
CA LYS A 111 5.88 33.46 27.22
C LYS A 111 4.93 34.20 28.14
N ALA A 112 5.34 34.35 29.35
CA ALA A 112 4.56 35.15 30.33
C ALA A 112 5.10 36.55 30.30
N ASP A 113 4.21 37.51 30.32
CA ASP A 113 4.59 38.90 30.44
C ASP A 113 4.77 39.31 31.87
#